data_a0e3692e75311a903f2e68363b272766
#
_entry.id   a0e3692e75311a903f2e68363b272766
#
_cell.length_a   1.000
_cell.length_b   1.000
_cell.length_c   1.000
_cell.angle_alpha   90.00
_cell.angle_beta   90.00
_cell.angle_gamma   90.00
#
_symmetry.space_group_name_H-M   'P 1'
#
loop_
_entity.id
_entity.type
_entity.pdbx_description
1 polymer ?
#
loop_
_entity_poly.entity_id
_entity_poly.type
_entity_poly.pdbx_seq_one_letter_code
_entity_poly.pdbx_strand_id
1 'polypeptide(L)'
;MKILIGVLITLCLLWCVHSAHAETGELPNPKLTPGYMRDASVHELCTTSTSLVRNVPESLKKDIFRNYGMNGNDRSVCKEGYEIDHLVSLELGGANDGRNLWPQSYCGENNAHKKDKLENELHRQICLGKISIQDAQMCIKTDWVMCYLKTFKK
;
A
#
# COMPACT_ATOMS: atom_id res chain seq x y z
N MET A 1 -37.20 45.75 -34.79
CA MET A 1 -36.06 45.73 -33.85
C MET A 1 -36.16 44.39 -33.11
N LYS A 2 -35.41 43.36 -33.58
CA LYS A 2 -35.44 41.99 -33.02
C LYS A 2 -34.19 41.84 -32.21
N ILE A 3 -34.33 41.61 -30.89
CA ILE A 3 -33.26 41.36 -29.96
C ILE A 3 -32.97 39.84 -29.98
N LEU A 4 -31.79 39.46 -30.46
CA LEU A 4 -31.28 38.08 -30.32
C LEU A 4 -30.69 37.93 -28.93
N ILE A 5 -31.31 37.04 -28.12
CA ILE A 5 -30.73 36.59 -26.86
C ILE A 5 -29.82 35.42 -27.18
N GLY A 6 -28.52 35.66 -27.09
CA GLY A 6 -27.52 34.61 -27.17
C GLY A 6 -27.43 33.81 -25.87
N VAL A 7 -27.76 32.54 -25.95
CA VAL A 7 -27.56 31.60 -24.85
C VAL A 7 -26.09 31.15 -24.80
N LEU A 8 -25.35 31.64 -23.82
CA LEU A 8 -24.01 31.14 -23.52
C LEU A 8 -24.12 29.79 -22.81
N ILE A 9 -23.85 28.70 -23.51
CA ILE A 9 -23.69 27.38 -22.92
C ILE A 9 -22.28 27.32 -22.34
N THR A 10 -22.18 27.47 -21.02
CA THR A 10 -20.96 27.24 -20.28
C THR A 10 -20.72 25.74 -20.16
N LEU A 11 -19.82 25.20 -20.98
CA LEU A 11 -19.35 23.82 -20.86
C LEU A 11 -18.51 23.71 -19.58
N CYS A 12 -19.10 23.21 -18.48
CA CYS A 12 -18.37 22.78 -17.30
C CYS A 12 -17.59 21.51 -17.66
N LEU A 13 -16.31 21.67 -18.02
CA LEU A 13 -15.38 20.57 -18.09
C LEU A 13 -15.12 20.08 -16.66
N LEU A 14 -15.84 19.05 -16.24
CA LEU A 14 -15.46 18.26 -15.06
C LEU A 14 -14.11 17.57 -15.37
N TRP A 15 -13.03 18.21 -14.98
CA TRP A 15 -11.75 17.55 -14.90
C TRP A 15 -11.87 16.52 -13.77
N CYS A 16 -11.98 15.26 -14.18
CA CYS A 16 -11.76 14.13 -13.29
C CYS A 16 -10.32 14.22 -12.79
N VAL A 17 -10.12 14.76 -11.60
CA VAL A 17 -8.83 14.71 -10.90
C VAL A 17 -8.60 13.24 -10.54
N HIS A 18 -8.05 12.49 -11.47
CA HIS A 18 -7.51 11.17 -11.15
C HIS A 18 -6.38 11.39 -10.16
N SER A 19 -6.56 10.86 -8.97
CA SER A 19 -5.59 10.97 -7.89
C SER A 19 -4.23 10.44 -8.38
N ALA A 20 -3.27 11.34 -8.60
CA ALA A 20 -1.90 11.03 -9.00
C ALA A 20 -1.09 10.26 -7.95
N HIS A 21 -1.73 9.83 -6.86
CA HIS A 21 -1.05 9.16 -5.74
C HIS A 21 -0.54 7.73 -6.05
N ALA A 22 -1.07 7.10 -7.11
CA ALA A 22 -0.62 5.76 -7.50
C ALA A 22 0.71 5.76 -8.27
N GLU A 23 1.10 6.91 -8.84
CA GLU A 23 2.32 7.02 -9.65
C GLU A 23 3.56 7.35 -8.81
N THR A 24 3.39 7.84 -7.59
CA THR A 24 4.50 8.24 -6.70
C THR A 24 5.02 7.10 -5.83
N GLY A 25 4.38 5.93 -5.84
CA GLY A 25 4.73 4.81 -4.96
C GLY A 25 4.45 5.07 -3.47
N GLU A 26 3.68 6.10 -3.12
CA GLU A 26 3.31 6.42 -1.74
C GLU A 26 2.18 5.55 -1.20
N LEU A 27 1.23 5.17 -2.07
CA LEU A 27 0.09 4.30 -1.75
C LEU A 27 -0.08 3.23 -2.82
N PRO A 28 -0.53 2.02 -2.45
CA PRO A 28 -0.77 0.96 -3.42
C PRO A 28 -1.98 1.27 -4.31
N ASN A 29 -1.89 0.88 -5.59
CA ASN A 29 -3.05 0.89 -6.48
C ASN A 29 -4.00 -0.26 -6.10
N PRO A 30 -5.25 0.00 -5.66
CA PRO A 30 -6.14 -1.04 -5.16
C PRO A 30 -6.58 -2.05 -6.23
N LYS A 31 -6.46 -1.72 -7.52
CA LYS A 31 -6.73 -2.67 -8.62
C LYS A 31 -5.58 -3.66 -8.84
N LEU A 32 -4.34 -3.23 -8.59
CA LEU A 32 -3.15 -4.05 -8.74
C LEU A 32 -2.81 -4.78 -7.43
N THR A 33 -2.96 -4.08 -6.31
CA THR A 33 -2.61 -4.57 -4.98
C THR A 33 -3.80 -4.41 -4.02
N PRO A 34 -4.85 -5.24 -4.18
CA PRO A 34 -5.99 -5.22 -3.27
C PRO A 34 -5.68 -5.74 -1.86
N GLY A 35 -4.48 -6.27 -1.64
CA GLY A 35 -4.08 -6.95 -0.42
C GLY A 35 -4.57 -8.40 -0.39
N TYR A 36 -3.64 -9.35 -0.27
CA TYR A 36 -3.94 -10.78 -0.22
C TYR A 36 -3.25 -11.43 0.98
N MET A 37 -4.02 -12.21 1.75
CA MET A 37 -3.56 -12.86 2.96
C MET A 37 -3.45 -14.36 2.73
N ARG A 38 -2.55 -15.03 3.47
CA ARG A 38 -2.50 -16.46 3.63
C ARG A 38 -3.22 -16.86 4.92
N ASP A 39 -3.59 -18.10 5.04
CA ASP A 39 -4.03 -18.65 6.31
C ASP A 39 -2.84 -18.72 7.28
N ALA A 40 -2.98 -18.14 8.46
CA ALA A 40 -1.95 -18.12 9.50
C ALA A 40 -2.58 -18.03 10.89
N SER A 41 -2.08 -18.82 11.82
CA SER A 41 -2.50 -18.75 13.20
C SER A 41 -1.73 -17.68 13.99
N VAL A 42 -2.30 -17.18 15.09
CA VAL A 42 -1.61 -16.28 16.03
C VAL A 42 -0.28 -16.88 16.49
N HIS A 43 -0.30 -18.19 16.84
CA HIS A 43 0.90 -18.89 17.27
C HIS A 43 2.00 -18.82 16.21
N GLU A 44 1.68 -19.12 14.95
CA GLU A 44 2.64 -19.05 13.85
C GLU A 44 3.19 -17.64 13.67
N LEU A 45 2.31 -16.62 13.61
CA LEU A 45 2.73 -15.23 13.43
C LEU A 45 3.68 -14.76 14.53
N CYS A 46 3.43 -15.19 15.77
CA CYS A 46 4.21 -14.73 16.93
C CYS A 46 5.48 -15.55 17.21
N THR A 47 5.67 -16.71 16.58
CA THR A 47 6.82 -17.58 16.83
C THR A 47 7.71 -17.84 15.62
N THR A 48 7.23 -17.52 14.41
CA THR A 48 7.95 -17.77 13.15
C THR A 48 8.55 -16.48 12.59
N SER A 49 9.86 -16.49 12.32
CA SER A 49 10.50 -15.35 11.66
C SER A 49 9.96 -15.17 10.24
N THR A 50 9.68 -13.93 9.86
CA THR A 50 9.24 -13.59 8.50
C THR A 50 10.25 -13.97 7.42
N SER A 51 11.54 -14.07 7.76
CA SER A 51 12.58 -14.53 6.83
C SER A 51 12.39 -15.97 6.36
N LEU A 52 11.73 -16.82 7.15
CA LEU A 52 11.45 -18.21 6.81
C LEU A 52 10.26 -18.37 5.86
N VAL A 53 9.38 -17.38 5.83
CA VAL A 53 8.15 -17.39 5.00
C VAL A 53 8.25 -16.46 3.80
N ARG A 54 9.24 -15.58 3.75
CA ARG A 54 9.46 -14.66 2.62
C ARG A 54 9.93 -15.44 1.39
N ASN A 55 9.13 -15.36 0.33
CA ASN A 55 9.44 -16.02 -0.94
C ASN A 55 8.88 -15.20 -2.11
N VAL A 56 9.56 -14.11 -2.46
CA VAL A 56 9.22 -13.25 -3.60
C VAL A 56 10.33 -13.34 -4.63
N PRO A 57 10.14 -14.10 -5.73
CA PRO A 57 11.14 -14.25 -6.79
C PRO A 57 11.47 -12.92 -7.46
N GLU A 58 12.71 -12.75 -7.93
CA GLU A 58 13.13 -11.55 -8.66
C GLU A 58 12.33 -11.30 -9.95
N SER A 59 11.86 -12.36 -10.62
CA SER A 59 10.96 -12.23 -11.77
C SER A 59 9.65 -11.53 -11.37
N LEU A 60 9.04 -11.94 -10.25
CA LEU A 60 7.81 -11.34 -9.76
C LEU A 60 8.02 -9.86 -9.36
N LYS A 61 9.15 -9.52 -8.71
CA LYS A 61 9.47 -8.13 -8.39
C LYS A 61 9.54 -7.26 -9.66
N LYS A 62 10.18 -7.75 -10.72
CA LYS A 62 10.24 -7.05 -12.02
C LYS A 62 8.86 -6.87 -12.65
N ASP A 63 7.99 -7.89 -12.55
CA ASP A 63 6.63 -7.81 -13.05
C ASP A 63 5.79 -6.78 -12.27
N ILE A 64 5.94 -6.71 -10.94
CA ILE A 64 5.28 -5.69 -10.11
C ILE A 64 5.70 -4.29 -10.56
N PHE A 65 7.01 -3.99 -10.68
CA PHE A 65 7.46 -2.69 -11.18
C PHE A 65 6.86 -2.37 -12.55
N ARG A 66 6.86 -3.33 -13.48
CA ARG A 66 6.28 -3.16 -14.82
C ARG A 66 4.77 -2.87 -14.77
N ASN A 67 4.02 -3.60 -13.94
CA ASN A 67 2.58 -3.41 -13.80
C ASN A 67 2.21 -2.03 -13.23
N TYR A 68 3.10 -1.47 -12.41
CA TYR A 68 2.98 -0.11 -11.89
C TYR A 68 3.52 0.98 -12.85
N GLY A 69 3.98 0.59 -14.05
CA GLY A 69 4.60 1.53 -15.00
C GLY A 69 5.93 2.11 -14.52
N MET A 70 6.60 1.45 -13.57
CA MET A 70 7.82 1.94 -12.93
C MET A 70 9.06 1.20 -13.41
N ASN A 71 10.19 1.91 -13.42
CA ASN A 71 11.52 1.32 -13.51
C ASN A 71 12.11 1.24 -12.08
N GLY A 72 12.29 0.03 -11.57
CA GLY A 72 12.83 -0.20 -10.21
C GLY A 72 14.21 0.38 -9.94
N ASN A 73 14.96 0.74 -11.00
CA ASN A 73 16.27 1.39 -10.91
C ASN A 73 16.20 2.92 -11.02
N ASP A 74 15.03 3.47 -11.30
CA ASP A 74 14.86 4.92 -11.41
C ASP A 74 14.97 5.59 -10.03
N ARG A 75 15.84 6.58 -9.94
CA ARG A 75 16.10 7.38 -8.73
C ARG A 75 15.76 8.86 -8.93
N SER A 76 15.08 9.20 -10.03
CA SER A 76 14.72 10.59 -10.34
C SER A 76 13.74 11.19 -9.35
N VAL A 77 12.77 10.40 -8.89
CA VAL A 77 11.74 10.81 -7.92
C VAL A 77 12.18 10.53 -6.49
N CYS A 78 12.75 9.37 -6.24
CA CYS A 78 13.26 8.96 -4.93
C CYS A 78 14.69 8.48 -5.03
N LYS A 79 15.64 9.24 -4.48
CA LYS A 79 17.08 8.91 -4.52
C LYS A 79 17.38 7.62 -3.74
N GLU A 80 16.67 7.37 -2.64
CA GLU A 80 16.79 6.17 -1.81
C GLU A 80 16.18 4.96 -2.51
N GLY A 81 15.24 5.20 -3.43
CA GLY A 81 14.62 4.19 -4.29
C GLY A 81 13.34 3.60 -3.72
N TYR A 82 13.06 2.39 -4.18
CA TYR A 82 11.83 1.66 -3.92
C TYR A 82 12.15 0.23 -3.53
N GLU A 83 11.30 -0.36 -2.71
CA GLU A 83 11.26 -1.80 -2.50
C GLU A 83 9.95 -2.39 -3.01
N ILE A 84 9.95 -3.69 -3.32
CA ILE A 84 8.70 -4.42 -3.48
C ILE A 84 8.27 -4.91 -2.10
N ASP A 85 7.26 -4.23 -1.60
CA ASP A 85 6.74 -4.46 -0.25
C ASP A 85 5.37 -5.15 -0.27
N HIS A 86 5.03 -5.79 0.86
CA HIS A 86 3.73 -6.41 1.10
C HIS A 86 2.75 -5.38 1.68
N LEU A 87 1.59 -5.15 1.04
CA LEU A 87 0.56 -4.27 1.60
C LEU A 87 0.10 -4.77 2.98
N VAL A 88 -0.25 -6.05 3.07
CA VAL A 88 -0.41 -6.74 4.36
C VAL A 88 0.90 -7.47 4.61
N SER A 89 1.64 -7.10 5.67
CA SER A 89 2.96 -7.65 5.93
C SER A 89 2.93 -9.15 6.24
N LEU A 90 4.07 -9.81 6.04
CA LEU A 90 4.22 -11.24 6.34
C LEU A 90 3.96 -11.55 7.82
N GLU A 91 4.33 -10.66 8.72
CA GLU A 91 4.10 -10.80 10.16
C GLU A 91 2.63 -10.61 10.57
N LEU A 92 1.80 -10.09 9.67
CA LEU A 92 0.34 -10.01 9.83
C LEU A 92 -0.38 -11.10 9.00
N GLY A 93 0.33 -12.06 8.42
CA GLY A 93 -0.25 -13.11 7.59
C GLY A 93 -0.46 -12.71 6.13
N GLY A 94 0.24 -11.70 5.62
CA GLY A 94 0.24 -11.37 4.20
C GLY A 94 0.86 -12.48 3.35
N ALA A 95 0.40 -12.60 2.10
CA ALA A 95 0.88 -13.60 1.16
C ALA A 95 1.99 -13.07 0.25
N ASN A 96 2.90 -13.94 -0.21
CA ASN A 96 3.87 -13.67 -1.28
C ASN A 96 3.20 -13.75 -2.66
N ASP A 97 2.13 -12.99 -2.85
CA ASP A 97 1.29 -12.97 -4.05
C ASP A 97 1.31 -11.56 -4.66
N GLY A 98 1.34 -11.47 -6.00
CA GLY A 98 1.37 -10.17 -6.69
C GLY A 98 0.24 -9.23 -6.28
N ARG A 99 -0.92 -9.79 -5.87
CA ARG A 99 -2.07 -9.02 -5.35
C ARG A 99 -1.82 -8.39 -3.96
N ASN A 100 -0.69 -8.69 -3.34
CA ASN A 100 -0.29 -8.14 -2.05
C ASN A 100 1.02 -7.34 -2.14
N LEU A 101 1.61 -7.24 -3.32
CA LEU A 101 2.93 -6.65 -3.53
C LEU A 101 2.84 -5.35 -4.33
N TRP A 102 3.63 -4.36 -3.95
CA TRP A 102 3.67 -3.07 -4.64
C TRP A 102 5.02 -2.38 -4.49
N PRO A 103 5.38 -1.46 -5.41
CA PRO A 103 6.60 -0.65 -5.26
C PRO A 103 6.37 0.41 -4.20
N GLN A 104 6.98 0.28 -3.04
CA GLN A 104 6.92 1.27 -1.98
C GLN A 104 8.18 2.13 -1.95
N SER A 105 7.98 3.45 -1.86
CA SER A 105 9.06 4.43 -1.80
C SER A 105 9.72 4.47 -0.43
N TYR A 106 11.03 4.65 -0.39
CA TYR A 106 11.74 5.04 0.83
C TYR A 106 11.68 6.55 1.10
N CYS A 107 11.20 7.35 0.13
CA CYS A 107 11.06 8.79 0.24
C CYS A 107 9.61 9.21 0.56
N GLY A 108 9.45 10.49 0.95
CA GLY A 108 8.14 11.08 1.21
C GLY A 108 7.62 10.85 2.62
N GLU A 109 6.45 11.41 2.90
CA GLU A 109 5.83 11.29 4.23
C GLU A 109 5.30 9.88 4.50
N ASN A 110 4.76 9.22 3.48
CA ASN A 110 4.17 7.88 3.57
C ASN A 110 5.13 6.82 3.02
N ASN A 111 6.36 6.81 3.54
CA ASN A 111 7.43 5.92 3.09
C ASN A 111 7.40 4.53 3.76
N ALA A 112 8.25 3.63 3.27
CA ALA A 112 8.38 2.26 3.76
C ALA A 112 8.68 2.22 5.27
N HIS A 113 9.61 3.04 5.77
CA HIS A 113 9.98 3.05 7.19
C HIS A 113 8.82 3.44 8.13
N LYS A 114 7.90 4.28 7.64
CA LYS A 114 6.68 4.61 8.40
C LYS A 114 5.73 3.41 8.47
N LYS A 115 5.60 2.68 7.37
CA LYS A 115 4.77 1.48 7.30
C LYS A 115 5.33 0.35 8.15
N ASP A 116 6.66 0.13 8.15
CA ASP A 116 7.33 -0.85 9.01
C ASP A 116 6.99 -0.64 10.50
N LYS A 117 6.96 0.63 10.96
CA LYS A 117 6.58 0.93 12.35
C LYS A 117 5.15 0.51 12.66
N LEU A 118 4.24 0.71 11.72
CA LEU A 118 2.85 0.28 11.88
C LEU A 118 2.75 -1.24 11.94
N GLU A 119 3.41 -1.93 11.05
CA GLU A 119 3.42 -3.39 10.97
C GLU A 119 3.90 -4.01 12.28
N ASN A 120 5.07 -3.59 12.74
CA ASN A 120 5.63 -4.04 14.01
C ASN A 120 4.68 -3.80 15.20
N GLU A 121 4.00 -2.64 15.24
CA GLU A 121 3.05 -2.35 16.33
C GLU A 121 1.79 -3.21 16.23
N LEU A 122 1.22 -3.40 15.04
CA LEU A 122 0.05 -4.26 14.84
C LEU A 122 0.39 -5.72 15.19
N HIS A 123 1.55 -6.22 14.75
CA HIS A 123 2.05 -7.55 15.10
C HIS A 123 2.20 -7.71 16.62
N ARG A 124 2.83 -6.73 17.27
CA ARG A 124 2.95 -6.71 18.73
C ARG A 124 1.58 -6.77 19.43
N GLN A 125 0.58 -6.05 18.94
CA GLN A 125 -0.77 -6.04 19.49
C GLN A 125 -1.48 -7.39 19.31
N ILE A 126 -1.31 -8.04 18.14
CA ILE A 126 -1.81 -9.41 17.90
C ILE A 126 -1.21 -10.37 18.93
N CYS A 127 0.11 -10.36 19.09
CA CYS A 127 0.82 -11.27 19.97
C CYS A 127 0.51 -11.04 21.47
N LEU A 128 0.07 -9.84 21.83
CA LEU A 128 -0.45 -9.54 23.16
C LEU A 128 -1.96 -9.79 23.32
N GLY A 129 -2.63 -10.30 22.29
CA GLY A 129 -4.07 -10.54 22.31
C GLY A 129 -4.92 -9.26 22.39
N LYS A 130 -4.37 -8.09 22.03
CA LYS A 130 -5.07 -6.79 22.09
C LYS A 130 -5.97 -6.54 20.90
N ILE A 131 -5.62 -7.08 19.74
CA ILE A 131 -6.42 -7.02 18.51
C ILE A 131 -6.41 -8.39 17.82
N SER A 132 -7.43 -8.68 17.03
CA SER A 132 -7.44 -9.88 16.19
C SER A 132 -6.54 -9.75 14.97
N ILE A 133 -6.14 -10.88 14.36
CA ILE A 133 -5.43 -10.88 13.07
C ILE A 133 -6.28 -10.16 12.02
N GLN A 134 -7.56 -10.45 11.97
CA GLN A 134 -8.50 -9.89 11.00
C GLN A 134 -8.61 -8.36 11.13
N ASP A 135 -8.66 -7.83 12.34
CA ASP A 135 -8.72 -6.38 12.57
C ASP A 135 -7.43 -5.68 12.11
N ALA A 136 -6.27 -6.27 12.42
CA ALA A 136 -4.97 -5.75 11.98
C ALA A 136 -4.84 -5.77 10.46
N GLN A 137 -5.19 -6.89 9.82
CA GLN A 137 -5.17 -7.06 8.37
C GLN A 137 -6.13 -6.07 7.69
N MET A 138 -7.33 -5.90 8.20
CA MET A 138 -8.32 -4.99 7.65
C MET A 138 -7.88 -3.53 7.80
N CYS A 139 -7.28 -3.16 8.93
CA CYS A 139 -6.75 -1.82 9.17
C CYS A 139 -5.70 -1.45 8.11
N ILE A 140 -4.65 -2.27 7.98
CA ILE A 140 -3.53 -1.97 7.07
C ILE A 140 -3.91 -2.09 5.59
N LYS A 141 -4.76 -3.06 5.24
CA LYS A 141 -5.22 -3.30 3.88
C LYS A 141 -6.12 -2.19 3.35
N THR A 142 -7.01 -1.66 4.18
CA THR A 142 -8.00 -0.65 3.76
C THR A 142 -7.34 0.69 3.49
N ASP A 143 -6.55 1.17 4.42
CA ASP A 143 -5.76 2.40 4.31
C ASP A 143 -4.69 2.39 5.40
N TRP A 144 -3.48 1.97 5.05
CA TRP A 144 -2.40 1.85 6.01
C TRP A 144 -1.97 3.20 6.60
N VAL A 145 -2.14 4.30 5.86
CA VAL A 145 -1.81 5.66 6.36
C VAL A 145 -2.80 6.07 7.45
N MET A 146 -4.10 5.87 7.22
CA MET A 146 -5.11 6.12 8.24
C MET A 146 -4.99 5.15 9.42
N CYS A 147 -4.62 3.88 9.16
CA CYS A 147 -4.32 2.91 10.20
C CYS A 147 -3.15 3.38 11.09
N TYR A 148 -2.06 3.88 10.48
CA TYR A 148 -0.93 4.47 11.18
C TYR A 148 -1.38 5.63 12.09
N LEU A 149 -2.17 6.57 11.54
CA LEU A 149 -2.65 7.72 12.30
C LEU A 149 -3.50 7.30 13.50
N LYS A 150 -4.39 6.32 13.33
CA LYS A 150 -5.22 5.77 14.43
C LYS A 150 -4.38 5.04 15.49
N THR A 151 -3.28 4.41 15.07
CA THR A 151 -2.43 3.64 15.96
C THR A 151 -1.51 4.53 16.82
N PHE A 152 -0.95 5.60 16.23
CA PHE A 152 0.10 6.40 16.86
C PHE A 152 -0.28 7.83 17.21
N LYS A 153 -1.26 8.43 16.52
CA LYS A 153 -1.74 9.79 16.84
C LYS A 153 -3.03 9.67 17.65
N LYS A 154 -2.89 9.62 18.95
CA LYS A 154 -4.00 9.79 19.90
C LYS A 154 -4.21 11.26 20.20
#